data_934e62c4f7ba33def7cab75eb7441f50
#
_entry.id   934e62c4f7ba33def7cab75eb7441f50
#
_cell.length_a   1.000
_cell.length_b   1.000
_cell.length_c   1.000
_cell.angle_alpha   90.00
_cell.angle_beta   90.00
_cell.angle_gamma   90.00
#
_symmetry.space_group_name_H-M   'P 1'
#
loop_
_entity.id
_entity.type
_entity.pdbx_description
1 polymer ?
#
loop_
_entity_poly.entity_id
_entity_poly.type
_entity_poly.pdbx_seq_one_letter_code
_entity_poly.pdbx_strand_id
1 'polypeptide(L)'
;ALKRYLIDKDESYRMLEIDVSDSRASMAAETGNSKLAMVRSCPGFPVNSYEPIECSLDGKPFMVNPQEGSFLFVAEWEMFTIPEDVVVLGIENMENFRMIRKQRTFFEKYLQTHQLSNRVLFVSRYPQSTDLRRWLCAIPNHYLHFGDFDLAGVNIFLFEFQQYLGKERSSFLIPDDIE
;
A
#
# COMPACT_ATOMS: atom_id res chain seq x y z
N ALA A 1 39.72 -9.47 -5.86
CA ALA A 1 39.69 -8.03 -5.56
C ALA A 1 38.26 -7.54 -5.28
N LEU A 2 37.29 -7.69 -6.21
CA LEU A 2 35.92 -7.20 -6.07
C LEU A 2 35.17 -7.82 -4.87
N LYS A 3 35.32 -9.15 -4.67
CA LYS A 3 34.67 -9.87 -3.56
C LYS A 3 35.15 -9.35 -2.19
N ARG A 4 36.42 -9.04 -2.06
CA ARG A 4 37.04 -8.49 -0.83
C ARG A 4 36.53 -7.06 -0.57
N TYR A 5 36.49 -6.24 -1.62
CA TYR A 5 35.93 -4.88 -1.54
C TYR A 5 34.47 -4.85 -1.09
N LEU A 6 33.61 -5.76 -1.61
CA LEU A 6 32.24 -5.86 -1.21
C LEU A 6 32.04 -6.32 0.23
N ILE A 7 32.94 -7.23 0.73
CA ILE A 7 32.91 -7.70 2.12
C ILE A 7 33.31 -6.56 3.07
N ASP A 8 34.37 -5.83 2.75
CA ASP A 8 34.83 -4.68 3.56
C ASP A 8 33.75 -3.56 3.60
N LYS A 9 33.01 -3.38 2.51
CA LYS A 9 31.88 -2.46 2.46
C LYS A 9 30.66 -2.99 3.23
N ASP A 10 30.40 -4.28 3.21
CA ASP A 10 29.30 -4.91 3.94
C ASP A 10 29.50 -4.78 5.47
N GLU A 11 30.74 -4.88 5.98
CA GLU A 11 31.03 -4.63 7.40
C GLU A 11 30.80 -3.17 7.79
N SER A 12 31.16 -2.21 6.95
CA SER A 12 30.83 -0.80 7.19
C SER A 12 29.33 -0.52 7.13
N TYR A 13 28.59 -1.31 6.37
CA TYR A 13 27.14 -1.29 6.29
C TYR A 13 26.44 -1.75 7.56
N ARG A 14 26.96 -2.79 8.21
CA ARG A 14 26.40 -3.34 9.45
C ARG A 14 26.58 -2.41 10.66
N MET A 15 27.48 -1.45 10.55
CA MET A 15 27.76 -0.46 11.61
C MET A 15 26.91 0.81 11.50
N LEU A 16 26.17 0.99 10.40
CA LEU A 16 25.27 2.13 10.22
C LEU A 16 23.91 1.79 10.83
N GLU A 17 23.57 2.39 11.97
CA GLU A 17 22.20 2.47 12.45
C GLU A 17 21.41 3.39 11.50
N ILE A 18 20.70 2.79 10.54
CA ILE A 18 19.90 3.54 9.59
C ILE A 18 18.56 3.84 10.26
N ASP A 19 18.34 5.09 10.63
CA ASP A 19 17.00 5.56 10.94
C ASP A 19 16.15 5.56 9.66
N VAL A 20 14.96 4.95 9.73
CA VAL A 20 14.03 4.83 8.60
C VAL A 20 13.55 6.22 8.10
N SER A 21 13.75 7.28 8.90
CA SER A 21 13.43 8.66 8.58
C SER A 21 14.47 9.37 7.70
N ASP A 22 15.69 8.79 7.54
CA ASP A 22 16.77 9.45 6.83
C ASP A 22 16.51 9.56 5.32
N SER A 23 16.69 10.75 4.80
CA SER A 23 16.59 11.01 3.36
C SER A 23 17.84 10.51 2.62
N ARG A 24 17.70 10.22 1.32
CA ARG A 24 18.87 9.90 0.45
C ARG A 24 19.94 11.00 0.48
N ALA A 25 19.54 12.24 0.68
CA ALA A 25 20.45 13.37 0.73
C ALA A 25 21.27 13.40 2.02
N SER A 26 20.66 13.14 3.19
CA SER A 26 21.37 13.04 4.47
C SER A 26 22.34 11.86 4.48
N MET A 27 21.92 10.70 3.97
CA MET A 27 22.77 9.51 3.87
C MET A 27 23.95 9.70 2.89
N ALA A 28 23.73 10.42 1.78
CA ALA A 28 24.82 10.75 0.84
C ALA A 28 25.84 11.71 1.46
N ALA A 29 25.40 12.61 2.32
CA ALA A 29 26.28 13.54 3.04
C ALA A 29 27.18 12.81 4.05
N GLU A 30 26.65 11.77 4.73
CA GLU A 30 27.38 11.01 5.72
C GLU A 30 28.30 9.94 5.12
N THR A 31 27.82 9.23 4.09
CA THR A 31 28.53 8.07 3.53
C THR A 31 29.28 8.37 2.24
N GLY A 32 29.06 9.52 1.63
CA GLY A 32 29.58 9.88 0.30
C GLY A 32 28.99 9.06 -0.86
N ASN A 33 27.98 8.21 -0.60
CA ASN A 33 27.39 7.35 -1.63
C ASN A 33 25.87 7.10 -1.39
N SER A 34 25.04 7.82 -2.10
CA SER A 34 23.57 7.70 -2.01
C SER A 34 23.02 6.31 -2.43
N LYS A 35 23.80 5.47 -3.08
CA LYS A 35 23.40 4.11 -3.49
C LYS A 35 23.59 3.08 -2.38
N LEU A 36 24.33 3.41 -1.31
CA LEU A 36 24.53 2.53 -0.19
C LEU A 36 23.33 2.48 0.76
N ALA A 37 22.47 3.49 0.74
CA ALA A 37 21.27 3.52 1.55
C ALA A 37 20.10 2.86 0.82
N MET A 38 19.44 1.90 1.45
CA MET A 38 18.14 1.37 1.01
C MET A 38 17.00 2.36 1.36
N VAL A 39 17.27 3.66 1.28
CA VAL A 39 16.28 4.71 1.54
C VAL A 39 15.37 4.86 0.33
N ARG A 40 14.07 4.75 0.55
CA ARG A 40 13.06 4.94 -0.49
C ARG A 40 13.06 6.37 -0.98
N SER A 41 13.13 6.53 -2.29
CA SER A 41 13.10 7.86 -2.92
C SER A 41 11.69 8.46 -2.97
N CYS A 42 10.67 7.65 -2.78
CA CYS A 42 9.27 8.08 -2.77
C CYS A 42 8.47 7.20 -1.81
N PRO A 43 8.25 7.63 -0.55
CA PRO A 43 7.32 6.97 0.36
C PRO A 43 5.90 7.12 -0.16
N GLY A 44 4.98 6.25 0.31
CA GLY A 44 3.57 6.33 -0.05
C GLY A 44 3.07 5.17 -0.89
N PHE A 45 1.86 5.33 -1.39
CA PHE A 45 1.17 4.29 -2.16
C PHE A 45 0.16 4.88 -3.16
N PRO A 46 -0.14 4.16 -4.25
CA PRO A 46 -1.14 4.57 -5.22
C PRO A 46 -2.56 4.33 -4.71
N VAL A 47 -3.46 5.25 -5.07
CA VAL A 47 -4.90 5.19 -4.77
C VAL A 47 -5.74 5.40 -6.02
N ASN A 48 -6.92 4.78 -6.04
CA ASN A 48 -7.91 4.93 -7.10
C ASN A 48 -9.32 4.75 -6.56
N SER A 49 -10.34 5.18 -7.31
CA SER A 49 -11.74 5.01 -6.96
C SER A 49 -12.61 4.95 -8.21
N TYR A 50 -13.82 4.39 -8.09
CA TYR A 50 -14.80 4.44 -9.18
C TYR A 50 -15.51 5.78 -9.23
N GLU A 51 -15.90 6.26 -8.05
CA GLU A 51 -16.62 7.52 -7.85
C GLU A 51 -15.75 8.47 -7.02
N PRO A 52 -15.99 9.79 -7.10
CA PRO A 52 -15.27 10.77 -6.29
C PRO A 52 -15.39 10.48 -4.79
N ILE A 53 -14.25 10.47 -4.08
CA ILE A 53 -14.20 10.36 -2.62
C ILE A 53 -13.57 11.62 -2.06
N GLU A 54 -14.33 12.36 -1.25
CA GLU A 54 -13.82 13.51 -0.52
C GLU A 54 -12.99 13.01 0.67
N CYS A 55 -11.68 13.21 0.58
CA CYS A 55 -10.68 12.85 1.58
C CYS A 55 -10.07 14.11 2.18
N SER A 56 -9.13 13.95 3.10
CA SER A 56 -8.30 15.05 3.58
C SER A 56 -6.82 14.70 3.46
N LEU A 57 -6.02 15.67 3.07
CA LEU A 57 -4.56 15.58 3.06
C LEU A 57 -4.00 16.82 3.76
N ASP A 58 -3.26 16.64 4.85
CA ASP A 58 -2.76 17.73 5.70
C ASP A 58 -3.88 18.68 6.18
N GLY A 59 -5.03 18.10 6.58
CA GLY A 59 -6.20 18.86 7.03
C GLY A 59 -6.92 19.66 5.93
N LYS A 60 -6.52 19.53 4.67
CA LYS A 60 -7.13 20.20 3.52
C LYS A 60 -7.98 19.22 2.71
N PRO A 61 -9.10 19.68 2.12
CA PRO A 61 -9.90 18.84 1.22
C PRO A 61 -9.05 18.27 0.08
N PHE A 62 -9.12 16.95 -0.09
CA PHE A 62 -8.40 16.22 -1.13
C PHE A 62 -9.36 15.26 -1.83
N MET A 63 -9.62 15.48 -3.11
CA MET A 63 -10.53 14.66 -3.89
C MET A 63 -9.80 13.50 -4.56
N VAL A 64 -10.15 12.27 -4.22
CA VAL A 64 -9.73 11.09 -4.97
C VAL A 64 -10.75 10.84 -6.08
N ASN A 65 -10.40 11.20 -7.28
CA ASN A 65 -11.22 11.02 -8.49
C ASN A 65 -10.32 10.91 -9.74
N PRO A 66 -9.47 9.90 -9.84
CA PRO A 66 -8.64 9.74 -11.03
C PRO A 66 -9.48 9.37 -12.25
N GLN A 67 -9.10 9.90 -13.40
CA GLN A 67 -9.71 9.55 -14.68
C GLN A 67 -9.35 8.11 -15.08
N GLU A 68 -10.13 7.54 -16.00
CA GLU A 68 -9.82 6.24 -16.56
C GLU A 68 -8.40 6.20 -17.14
N GLY A 69 -7.65 5.12 -16.83
CA GLY A 69 -6.26 4.97 -17.23
C GLY A 69 -5.25 5.69 -16.33
N SER A 70 -5.71 6.36 -15.26
CA SER A 70 -4.84 7.03 -14.28
C SER A 70 -5.10 6.55 -12.85
N PHE A 71 -4.21 6.92 -11.95
CA PHE A 71 -4.34 6.80 -10.49
C PHE A 71 -3.61 7.96 -9.82
N LEU A 72 -3.93 8.25 -8.57
CA LEU A 72 -3.19 9.20 -7.76
C LEU A 72 -2.14 8.46 -6.92
N PHE A 73 -1.07 9.16 -6.55
CA PHE A 73 -0.06 8.65 -5.61
C PHE A 73 -0.02 9.56 -4.38
N VAL A 74 -0.25 8.98 -3.20
CA VAL A 74 -0.24 9.69 -1.92
C VAL A 74 1.12 9.50 -1.27
N ALA A 75 1.98 10.52 -1.37
CA ALA A 75 3.32 10.50 -0.79
C ALA A 75 3.30 10.84 0.71
N GLU A 76 2.55 11.86 1.11
CA GLU A 76 2.40 12.30 2.51
C GLU A 76 1.27 11.50 3.20
N TRP A 77 1.42 10.19 3.20
CA TRP A 77 0.38 9.25 3.63
C TRP A 77 0.03 9.36 5.13
N GLU A 78 0.94 9.81 5.98
CA GLU A 78 0.68 10.05 7.40
C GLU A 78 -0.40 11.10 7.63
N MET A 79 -0.55 12.03 6.70
CA MET A 79 -1.52 13.12 6.74
C MET A 79 -2.78 12.84 5.92
N PHE A 80 -2.89 11.64 5.33
CA PHE A 80 -4.02 11.25 4.48
C PHE A 80 -5.10 10.56 5.30
N THR A 81 -6.32 11.12 5.27
CA THR A 81 -7.49 10.53 5.93
C THR A 81 -8.67 10.42 4.97
N ILE A 82 -9.51 9.42 5.21
CA ILE A 82 -10.68 9.10 4.39
C ILE A 82 -11.94 8.99 5.26
N PRO A 83 -13.16 9.12 4.69
CA PRO A 83 -14.39 8.91 5.44
C PRO A 83 -14.50 7.48 5.99
N GLU A 84 -15.08 7.32 7.17
CA GLU A 84 -15.16 6.03 7.88
C GLU A 84 -16.02 4.98 7.15
N ASP A 85 -16.98 5.42 6.34
CA ASP A 85 -17.86 4.56 5.55
C ASP A 85 -17.23 4.01 4.26
N VAL A 86 -15.98 4.40 3.96
CA VAL A 86 -15.22 3.92 2.80
C VAL A 86 -14.55 2.59 3.14
N VAL A 87 -14.76 1.57 2.31
CA VAL A 87 -14.00 0.32 2.36
C VAL A 87 -12.68 0.50 1.62
N VAL A 88 -11.58 0.09 2.24
CA VAL A 88 -10.27 0.09 1.58
C VAL A 88 -10.02 -1.27 0.94
N LEU A 89 -9.90 -1.31 -0.38
CA LEU A 89 -9.65 -2.53 -1.14
C LEU A 89 -8.20 -2.54 -1.66
N GLY A 90 -7.37 -3.36 -1.02
CA GLY A 90 -5.96 -3.51 -1.37
C GLY A 90 -5.78 -4.49 -2.53
N ILE A 91 -5.22 -4.01 -3.64
CA ILE A 91 -4.89 -4.82 -4.81
C ILE A 91 -3.41 -5.17 -4.78
N GLU A 92 -3.10 -6.45 -4.72
CA GLU A 92 -1.72 -6.92 -4.66
C GLU A 92 -0.99 -6.70 -5.99
N ASN A 93 -1.59 -7.13 -7.09
CA ASN A 93 -1.00 -7.05 -8.43
C ASN A 93 -1.26 -5.67 -9.06
N MET A 94 -0.19 -4.97 -9.45
CA MET A 94 -0.28 -3.62 -10.03
C MET A 94 -1.01 -3.60 -11.39
N GLU A 95 -0.98 -4.68 -12.14
CA GLU A 95 -1.74 -4.79 -13.39
C GLU A 95 -3.25 -4.81 -13.10
N ASN A 96 -3.68 -5.62 -12.13
CA ASN A 96 -5.06 -5.63 -11.66
C ASN A 96 -5.49 -4.26 -11.10
N PHE A 97 -4.62 -3.59 -10.35
CA PHE A 97 -4.89 -2.24 -9.86
C PHE A 97 -5.11 -1.22 -11.00
N ARG A 98 -4.34 -1.30 -12.08
CA ARG A 98 -4.54 -0.46 -13.27
C ARG A 98 -5.84 -0.78 -14.01
N MET A 99 -6.33 -2.02 -13.89
CA MET A 99 -7.49 -2.53 -14.61
C MET A 99 -8.77 -2.57 -13.77
N ILE A 100 -8.81 -1.93 -12.60
CA ILE A 100 -9.96 -2.00 -11.67
C ILE A 100 -11.28 -1.62 -12.32
N ARG A 101 -11.30 -0.65 -13.25
CA ARG A 101 -12.53 -0.24 -13.95
C ARG A 101 -13.11 -1.34 -14.82
N LYS A 102 -12.27 -2.19 -15.42
CA LYS A 102 -12.71 -3.35 -16.18
C LYS A 102 -13.27 -4.47 -15.29
N GLN A 103 -12.88 -4.46 -14.02
CA GLN A 103 -13.29 -5.44 -13.00
C GLN A 103 -14.42 -4.91 -12.12
N ARG A 104 -15.01 -3.74 -12.45
CA ARG A 104 -16.00 -3.05 -11.63
C ARG A 104 -17.17 -3.95 -11.24
N THR A 105 -17.78 -4.64 -12.21
CA THR A 105 -18.93 -5.54 -11.96
C THR A 105 -18.59 -6.65 -10.97
N PHE A 106 -17.36 -7.20 -11.03
CA PHE A 106 -16.90 -8.23 -10.11
C PHE A 106 -16.83 -7.69 -8.67
N PHE A 107 -16.15 -6.56 -8.46
CA PHE A 107 -16.01 -5.99 -7.12
C PHE A 107 -17.33 -5.50 -6.55
N GLU A 108 -18.18 -4.84 -7.35
CA GLU A 108 -19.51 -4.36 -6.90
C GLU A 108 -20.40 -5.53 -6.49
N LYS A 109 -20.43 -6.64 -7.27
CA LYS A 109 -21.17 -7.85 -6.92
C LYS A 109 -20.68 -8.42 -5.59
N TYR A 110 -19.35 -8.54 -5.40
CA TYR A 110 -18.76 -9.04 -4.17
C TYR A 110 -19.15 -8.20 -2.95
N LEU A 111 -18.99 -6.87 -3.05
CA LEU A 111 -19.36 -5.94 -1.98
C LEU A 111 -20.82 -6.03 -1.59
N GLN A 112 -21.71 -6.12 -2.57
CA GLN A 112 -23.15 -6.30 -2.38
C GLN A 112 -23.46 -7.61 -1.64
N THR A 113 -22.89 -8.74 -2.10
CA THR A 113 -23.10 -10.05 -1.51
C THR A 113 -22.66 -10.09 -0.05
N HIS A 114 -21.56 -9.43 0.29
CA HIS A 114 -21.00 -9.38 1.64
C HIS A 114 -21.48 -8.18 2.47
N GLN A 115 -22.47 -7.43 1.99
CA GLN A 115 -23.08 -6.27 2.67
C GLN A 115 -22.04 -5.20 3.08
N LEU A 116 -20.97 -5.04 2.28
CA LEU A 116 -19.97 -4.01 2.46
C LEU A 116 -20.39 -2.71 1.73
N SER A 117 -19.83 -1.58 2.15
CA SER A 117 -20.07 -0.30 1.49
C SER A 117 -19.60 -0.33 0.04
N ASN A 118 -20.41 0.25 -0.86
CA ASN A 118 -20.02 0.44 -2.26
C ASN A 118 -19.07 1.63 -2.47
N ARG A 119 -18.80 2.42 -1.42
CA ARG A 119 -17.78 3.46 -1.45
C ARG A 119 -16.43 2.81 -1.20
N VAL A 120 -15.63 2.67 -2.24
CA VAL A 120 -14.38 1.91 -2.21
C VAL A 120 -13.20 2.79 -2.63
N LEU A 121 -12.20 2.83 -1.76
CA LEU A 121 -10.88 3.31 -2.11
C LEU A 121 -9.99 2.11 -2.46
N PHE A 122 -9.58 2.02 -3.72
CA PHE A 122 -8.59 1.04 -4.13
C PHE A 122 -7.19 1.54 -3.80
N VAL A 123 -6.37 0.67 -3.21
CA VAL A 123 -4.97 0.95 -2.90
C VAL A 123 -4.10 -0.18 -3.42
N SER A 124 -2.83 0.11 -3.73
CA SER A 124 -1.87 -0.94 -4.08
C SER A 124 -0.69 -0.93 -3.13
N ARG A 125 -0.19 -2.12 -2.80
CA ARG A 125 1.03 -2.29 -1.99
C ARG A 125 2.32 -1.92 -2.73
N TYR A 126 2.26 -1.68 -4.04
CA TYR A 126 3.42 -1.23 -4.81
C TYR A 126 3.80 0.23 -4.49
N PRO A 127 5.06 0.60 -4.38
CA PRO A 127 6.25 -0.22 -4.59
C PRO A 127 6.63 -1.08 -3.36
N GLN A 128 5.92 -0.98 -2.26
CA GLN A 128 6.12 -1.76 -1.05
C GLN A 128 4.93 -1.59 -0.06
N SER A 129 4.74 -2.55 0.82
CA SER A 129 3.56 -2.62 1.69
C SER A 129 3.67 -1.83 3.00
N THR A 130 4.87 -1.41 3.42
CA THR A 130 5.08 -0.85 4.77
C THR A 130 4.28 0.43 5.01
N ASP A 131 4.31 1.40 4.09
CA ASP A 131 3.59 2.67 4.26
C ASP A 131 2.08 2.45 4.23
N LEU A 132 1.60 1.65 3.28
CA LEU A 132 0.19 1.26 3.21
C LEU A 132 -0.27 0.60 4.51
N ARG A 133 0.48 -0.36 5.04
CA ARG A 133 0.16 -1.04 6.28
C ARG A 133 0.10 -0.07 7.47
N ARG A 134 1.10 0.81 7.63
CA ARG A 134 1.13 1.81 8.71
C ARG A 134 -0.06 2.75 8.62
N TRP A 135 -0.39 3.21 7.41
CA TRP A 135 -1.57 4.03 7.18
C TRP A 135 -2.87 3.29 7.55
N LEU A 136 -3.04 2.05 7.12
CA LEU A 136 -4.20 1.21 7.48
C LEU A 136 -4.34 1.03 9.00
N CYS A 137 -3.22 0.96 9.74
CA CYS A 137 -3.26 0.90 11.20
C CYS A 137 -3.74 2.22 11.84
N ALA A 138 -3.55 3.35 11.17
CA ALA A 138 -3.91 4.67 11.68
C ALA A 138 -5.37 5.07 11.41
N ILE A 139 -6.07 4.37 10.51
CA ILE A 139 -7.47 4.63 10.16
C ILE A 139 -8.39 3.51 10.65
N PRO A 140 -9.69 3.76 10.92
CA PRO A 140 -10.61 2.73 11.42
C PRO A 140 -11.23 1.85 10.32
N ASN A 141 -11.07 2.20 9.06
CA ASN A 141 -11.76 1.62 7.91
C ASN A 141 -11.54 0.11 7.76
N HIS A 142 -12.53 -0.59 7.23
CA HIS A 142 -12.41 -2.01 6.87
C HIS A 142 -11.45 -2.18 5.69
N TYR A 143 -10.54 -3.15 5.80
CA TYR A 143 -9.59 -3.50 4.76
C TYR A 143 -9.96 -4.83 4.11
N LEU A 144 -10.20 -4.82 2.82
CA LEU A 144 -10.42 -6.00 2.00
C LEU A 144 -9.19 -6.23 1.12
N HIS A 145 -8.57 -7.39 1.20
CA HIS A 145 -7.37 -7.73 0.43
C HIS A 145 -7.72 -8.57 -0.79
N PHE A 146 -7.35 -8.11 -1.96
CA PHE A 146 -7.44 -8.85 -3.23
C PHE A 146 -6.03 -9.17 -3.73
N GLY A 147 -5.64 -10.42 -3.55
CA GLY A 147 -4.34 -10.96 -3.93
C GLY A 147 -4.48 -12.31 -4.64
N ASP A 148 -3.35 -12.89 -4.98
CA ASP A 148 -3.32 -14.22 -5.58
C ASP A 148 -3.88 -15.25 -4.59
N PHE A 149 -4.80 -16.10 -5.06
CA PHE A 149 -5.41 -17.14 -4.22
C PHE A 149 -4.53 -18.38 -4.16
N ASP A 150 -3.30 -18.19 -3.67
CA ASP A 150 -2.33 -19.24 -3.40
C ASP A 150 -1.70 -19.06 -2.00
N LEU A 151 -0.82 -19.99 -1.61
CA LEU A 151 -0.18 -19.92 -0.29
C LEU A 151 0.66 -18.66 -0.08
N ALA A 152 1.25 -18.12 -1.15
CA ALA A 152 2.07 -16.90 -1.06
C ALA A 152 1.20 -15.67 -0.83
N GLY A 153 0.13 -15.48 -1.62
CA GLY A 153 -0.82 -14.38 -1.47
C GLY A 153 -1.56 -14.40 -0.13
N VAL A 154 -2.01 -15.59 0.30
CA VAL A 154 -2.61 -15.74 1.64
C VAL A 154 -1.62 -15.39 2.75
N ASN A 155 -0.35 -15.82 2.65
CA ASN A 155 0.68 -15.46 3.63
C ASN A 155 0.97 -13.95 3.63
N ILE A 156 0.99 -13.29 2.48
CA ILE A 156 1.12 -11.83 2.40
C ILE A 156 -0.01 -11.17 3.19
N PHE A 157 -1.26 -11.56 2.94
CA PHE A 157 -2.39 -11.02 3.69
C PHE A 157 -2.25 -11.26 5.21
N LEU A 158 -1.98 -12.49 5.63
CA LEU A 158 -1.91 -12.84 7.04
C LEU A 158 -0.79 -12.10 7.78
N PHE A 159 0.42 -12.08 7.21
CA PHE A 159 1.61 -11.58 7.89
C PHE A 159 1.94 -10.12 7.59
N GLU A 160 1.48 -9.55 6.48
CA GLU A 160 1.72 -8.14 6.20
C GLU A 160 0.55 -7.24 6.61
N PHE A 161 -0.68 -7.77 6.73
CA PHE A 161 -1.87 -6.96 7.01
C PHE A 161 -2.67 -7.47 8.21
N GLN A 162 -3.24 -8.67 8.17
CA GLN A 162 -4.20 -9.12 9.18
C GLN A 162 -3.61 -9.18 10.60
N GLN A 163 -2.36 -9.58 10.77
CA GLN A 163 -1.72 -9.59 12.10
C GLN A 163 -1.65 -8.21 12.76
N TYR A 164 -1.67 -7.12 11.98
CA TYR A 164 -1.64 -5.74 12.48
C TYR A 164 -3.02 -5.11 12.58
N LEU A 165 -3.93 -5.45 11.67
CA LEU A 165 -5.27 -4.85 11.59
C LEU A 165 -6.30 -5.61 12.42
N GLY A 166 -6.06 -6.90 12.68
CA GLY A 166 -7.01 -7.80 13.33
C GLY A 166 -8.06 -8.37 12.35
N LYS A 167 -8.64 -9.50 12.74
CA LYS A 167 -9.62 -10.24 11.93
C LYS A 167 -10.95 -9.50 11.74
N GLU A 168 -11.31 -8.68 12.71
CA GLU A 168 -12.58 -7.91 12.68
C GLU A 168 -12.56 -6.80 11.63
N ARG A 169 -11.37 -6.29 11.32
CA ARG A 169 -11.17 -5.14 10.44
C ARG A 169 -10.58 -5.49 9.08
N SER A 170 -10.16 -6.74 8.88
CA SER A 170 -9.51 -7.15 7.64
C SER A 170 -10.00 -8.50 7.18
N SER A 171 -10.25 -8.63 5.89
CA SER A 171 -10.64 -9.87 5.24
C SER A 171 -9.92 -10.07 3.91
N PHE A 172 -9.75 -11.33 3.52
CA PHE A 172 -9.25 -11.70 2.19
C PHE A 172 -10.46 -11.88 1.25
N LEU A 173 -10.41 -11.27 0.08
CA LEU A 173 -11.45 -11.43 -0.93
C LEU A 173 -11.30 -12.81 -1.58
N ILE A 174 -12.28 -13.66 -1.35
CA ILE A 174 -12.39 -14.98 -1.97
C ILE A 174 -13.56 -14.92 -2.93
N PRO A 175 -13.34 -15.07 -4.25
CA PRO A 175 -14.45 -15.09 -5.21
C PRO A 175 -15.46 -16.19 -4.90
N ASP A 176 -16.77 -15.89 -5.00
CA ASP A 176 -17.84 -16.84 -4.68
C ASP A 176 -17.88 -18.06 -5.64
N ASP A 177 -17.21 -17.96 -6.78
CA ASP A 177 -17.24 -18.96 -7.86
C ASP A 177 -16.01 -19.91 -7.81
N ILE A 178 -15.25 -19.94 -6.70
CA ILE A 178 -14.18 -20.92 -6.52
C ILE A 178 -14.80 -22.21 -5.97
N GLU A 179 -15.00 -23.21 -6.88
CA GLU A 179 -15.29 -24.59 -6.54
C GLU A 179 -14.01 -25.40 -6.27
#